data_bf16189ebc96e7496986c8326bba44ee
#
_entry.id   bf16189ebc96e7496986c8326bba44ee
#
_cell.length_a   1.000
_cell.length_b   1.000
_cell.length_c   1.000
_cell.angle_alpha   90.00
_cell.angle_beta   90.00
_cell.angle_gamma   90.00
#
_symmetry.space_group_name_H-M   'P 1'
#
loop_
_entity.id
_entity.type
_entity.pdbx_description
1 polymer ?
#
loop_
_entity_poly.entity_id
_entity_poly.type
_entity_poly.pdbx_seq_one_letter_code
_entity_poly.pdbx_strand_id
1 'polypeptide(L)'
;MSVKYILYNPLSCNGKGTELAKKLAEIYKDDELKYCNMTQISGYGTFFDSISPESDIVLCGGDGTLNRFINDSDGYPYENPLYYYGTGSGNDFLRDLGMEQGCEPVRINEYVRNLPIVTVNGKSSRFINAIGYGIDGYCCEKGDELREKSDKPINYTSIAVKGLLFHFRPANAVINVDGREYSYK
;
A
#
# COMPACT_ATOMS: atom_id res chain seq x y z
N MET A 1 -2.63 4.11 29.11
CA MET A 1 -1.42 3.77 28.34
C MET A 1 -1.81 2.61 27.45
N SER A 2 -1.98 2.86 26.16
CA SER A 2 -2.29 1.79 25.19
C SER A 2 -1.02 1.30 24.52
N VAL A 3 -1.02 0.05 24.06
CA VAL A 3 0.10 -0.50 23.29
C VAL A 3 -0.21 -0.30 21.82
N LYS A 4 0.72 0.30 21.07
CA LYS A 4 0.59 0.52 19.63
C LYS A 4 1.70 -0.21 18.87
N TYR A 5 1.30 -1.09 17.97
CA TYR A 5 2.22 -1.81 17.09
C TYR A 5 2.40 -1.02 15.80
N ILE A 6 3.59 -0.44 15.64
CA ILE A 6 3.94 0.38 14.47
C ILE A 6 4.52 -0.56 13.41
N LEU A 7 3.71 -0.92 12.42
CA LEU A 7 4.11 -1.73 11.29
C LEU A 7 4.70 -0.83 10.21
N TYR A 8 5.93 -1.09 9.81
CA TYR A 8 6.60 -0.29 8.79
C TYR A 8 7.44 -1.15 7.85
N ASN A 9 7.60 -0.69 6.62
CA ASN A 9 8.54 -1.26 5.68
C ASN A 9 9.78 -0.35 5.60
N PRO A 10 10.97 -0.79 6.05
CA PRO A 10 12.19 0.02 6.02
C PRO A 10 12.57 0.49 4.61
N LEU A 11 12.20 -0.29 3.58
CA LEU A 11 12.48 0.01 2.18
C LEU A 11 11.48 1.01 1.56
N SER A 12 10.36 1.31 2.24
CA SER A 12 9.39 2.28 1.75
C SER A 12 9.95 3.70 1.74
N CYS A 13 9.30 4.58 0.99
CA CYS A 13 9.66 6.01 0.97
C CYS A 13 11.15 6.25 0.63
N ASN A 14 11.68 5.51 -0.35
CA ASN A 14 13.10 5.56 -0.75
C ASN A 14 14.07 5.22 0.40
N GLY A 15 13.77 4.20 1.19
CA GLY A 15 14.59 3.74 2.31
C GLY A 15 14.41 4.52 3.62
N LYS A 16 13.50 5.48 3.67
CA LYS A 16 13.23 6.30 4.87
C LYS A 16 12.13 5.73 5.78
N GLY A 17 11.59 4.55 5.47
CA GLY A 17 10.47 3.98 6.20
C GLY A 17 10.69 3.88 7.71
N THR A 18 11.89 3.50 8.15
CA THR A 18 12.23 3.42 9.57
C THR A 18 12.26 4.81 10.23
N GLU A 19 12.85 5.81 9.58
CA GLU A 19 12.90 7.17 10.09
C GLU A 19 11.50 7.77 10.24
N LEU A 20 10.67 7.58 9.22
CA LEU A 20 9.30 8.09 9.22
C LEU A 20 8.42 7.41 10.27
N ALA A 21 8.59 6.11 10.48
CA ALA A 21 7.88 5.40 11.54
C ALA A 21 8.23 5.93 12.93
N LYS A 22 9.49 6.30 13.17
CA LYS A 22 9.93 6.86 14.45
C LYS A 22 9.31 8.21 14.79
N LYS A 23 8.84 8.98 13.79
CA LYS A 23 8.12 10.24 14.03
C LYS A 23 6.80 10.04 14.76
N LEU A 24 6.21 8.85 14.72
CA LEU A 24 5.01 8.52 15.48
C LEU A 24 5.21 8.63 17.00
N ALA A 25 6.45 8.56 17.50
CA ALA A 25 6.76 8.81 18.90
C ALA A 25 6.44 10.26 19.34
N GLU A 26 6.43 11.21 18.41
CA GLU A 26 6.05 12.59 18.70
C GLU A 26 4.52 12.76 18.81
N ILE A 27 3.76 11.89 18.14
CA ILE A 27 2.29 11.88 18.16
C ILE A 27 1.79 11.10 19.39
N TYR A 28 2.38 9.94 19.65
CA TYR A 28 1.94 8.99 20.69
C TYR A 28 2.85 9.00 21.93
N LYS A 29 3.05 10.21 22.54
CA LYS A 29 4.00 10.42 23.63
C LYS A 29 3.69 9.63 24.92
N ASP A 30 2.42 9.34 25.14
CA ASP A 30 1.92 8.70 26.36
C ASP A 30 1.62 7.20 26.15
N ASP A 31 1.93 6.66 24.99
CA ASP A 31 1.66 5.27 24.63
C ASP A 31 2.95 4.42 24.53
N GLU A 32 2.81 3.11 24.75
CA GLU A 32 3.88 2.17 24.50
C GLU A 32 3.94 1.84 23.01
N LEU A 33 5.07 2.15 22.34
CA LEU A 33 5.27 1.90 20.91
C LEU A 33 6.15 0.68 20.67
N LYS A 34 5.63 -0.31 19.93
CA LYS A 34 6.36 -1.49 19.47
C LYS A 34 6.54 -1.43 17.96
N TYR A 35 7.77 -1.24 17.53
CA TYR A 35 8.12 -1.12 16.12
C TYR A 35 8.31 -2.49 15.49
N CYS A 36 7.50 -2.81 14.47
CA CYS A 36 7.48 -4.08 13.78
C CYS A 36 7.88 -3.90 12.31
N ASN A 37 9.02 -4.45 11.93
CA ASN A 37 9.44 -4.46 10.54
C ASN A 37 8.62 -5.50 9.75
N MET A 38 7.79 -5.03 8.82
CA MET A 38 6.91 -5.88 8.00
C MET A 38 7.65 -6.91 7.16
N THR A 39 8.91 -6.66 6.79
CA THR A 39 9.70 -7.62 6.02
C THR A 39 10.17 -8.82 6.84
N GLN A 40 10.03 -8.76 8.16
CA GLN A 40 10.39 -9.82 9.11
C GLN A 40 9.18 -10.56 9.68
N ILE A 41 7.97 -10.14 9.34
CA ILE A 41 6.74 -10.85 9.75
C ILE A 41 6.61 -12.08 8.86
N SER A 42 6.80 -13.26 9.45
CA SER A 42 6.72 -14.55 8.77
C SER A 42 5.29 -14.99 8.47
N GLY A 43 4.30 -14.45 9.18
CA GLY A 43 2.87 -14.71 8.97
C GLY A 43 2.01 -13.81 9.82
N TYR A 44 1.02 -13.18 9.20
CA TYR A 44 0.13 -12.24 9.89
C TYR A 44 -0.81 -12.92 10.88
N GLY A 45 -1.22 -14.18 10.64
CA GLY A 45 -2.00 -14.95 11.62
C GLY A 45 -1.27 -15.05 12.96
N THR A 46 -0.03 -15.54 12.95
CA THR A 46 0.80 -15.64 14.16
C THR A 46 1.05 -14.27 14.80
N PHE A 47 1.22 -13.22 13.98
CA PHE A 47 1.38 -11.86 14.48
C PHE A 47 0.14 -11.40 15.24
N PHE A 48 -1.06 -11.53 14.65
CA PHE A 48 -2.30 -11.12 15.31
C PHE A 48 -2.60 -11.93 16.57
N ASP A 49 -2.33 -13.24 16.56
CA ASP A 49 -2.48 -14.10 17.74
C ASP A 49 -1.54 -13.71 18.90
N SER A 50 -0.42 -13.04 18.59
CA SER A 50 0.60 -12.63 19.58
C SER A 50 0.32 -11.29 20.24
N ILE A 51 -0.64 -10.52 19.76
CA ILE A 51 -0.96 -9.18 20.26
C ILE A 51 -2.34 -9.15 20.93
N SER A 52 -2.52 -8.27 21.93
CA SER A 52 -3.84 -8.09 22.53
C SER A 52 -4.82 -7.50 21.51
N PRO A 53 -6.09 -7.97 21.44
CA PRO A 53 -7.12 -7.39 20.59
C PRO A 53 -7.39 -5.90 20.87
N GLU A 54 -7.05 -5.43 22.07
CA GLU A 54 -7.19 -4.01 22.48
C GLU A 54 -6.02 -3.14 22.01
N SER A 55 -4.94 -3.74 21.51
CA SER A 55 -3.78 -3.00 20.99
C SER A 55 -4.09 -2.37 19.64
N ASP A 56 -3.62 -1.16 19.44
CA ASP A 56 -3.72 -0.50 18.14
C ASP A 56 -2.63 -0.99 17.19
N ILE A 57 -2.98 -1.12 15.92
CA ILE A 57 -2.04 -1.35 14.83
C ILE A 57 -1.95 -0.04 14.04
N VAL A 58 -0.73 0.49 13.88
CA VAL A 58 -0.49 1.69 13.08
C VAL A 58 0.40 1.33 11.90
N LEU A 59 -0.17 1.31 10.71
CA LEU A 59 0.57 1.04 9.48
C LEU A 59 1.21 2.33 8.96
N CYS A 60 2.54 2.36 8.93
CA CYS A 60 3.33 3.49 8.47
C CYS A 60 3.95 3.19 7.09
N GLY A 61 3.54 3.93 6.06
CA GLY A 61 4.04 3.73 4.71
C GLY A 61 3.27 4.50 3.65
N GLY A 62 3.51 4.20 2.38
CA GLY A 62 2.71 4.67 1.25
C GLY A 62 1.67 3.64 0.81
N ASP A 63 0.93 3.94 -0.28
CA ASP A 63 -0.13 3.08 -0.84
C ASP A 63 0.35 1.64 -1.11
N GLY A 64 1.58 1.47 -1.60
CA GLY A 64 2.17 0.14 -1.80
C GLY A 64 2.39 -0.64 -0.49
N THR A 65 2.70 0.03 0.62
CA THR A 65 2.83 -0.60 1.94
C THR A 65 1.46 -1.03 2.46
N LEU A 66 0.45 -0.18 2.30
CA LEU A 66 -0.93 -0.49 2.66
C LEU A 66 -1.47 -1.66 1.83
N ASN A 67 -1.30 -1.61 0.51
CA ASN A 67 -1.75 -2.69 -0.38
C ASN A 67 -1.07 -4.03 -0.08
N ARG A 68 0.21 -4.02 0.24
CA ARG A 68 0.93 -5.21 0.68
C ARG A 68 0.37 -5.76 1.99
N PHE A 69 0.19 -4.91 3.00
CA PHE A 69 -0.41 -5.33 4.29
C PHE A 69 -1.76 -6.00 4.07
N ILE A 70 -2.64 -5.40 3.27
CA ILE A 70 -3.97 -5.93 2.95
C ILE A 70 -3.89 -7.34 2.36
N ASN A 71 -3.00 -7.55 1.40
CA ASN A 71 -2.87 -8.85 0.73
C ASN A 71 -2.14 -9.90 1.57
N ASP A 72 -1.11 -9.51 2.32
CA ASP A 72 -0.36 -10.42 3.18
C ASP A 72 -1.17 -10.83 4.43
N SER A 73 -2.14 -10.00 4.86
CA SER A 73 -3.04 -10.27 5.98
C SER A 73 -4.40 -10.84 5.57
N ASP A 74 -4.66 -10.99 4.27
CA ASP A 74 -5.94 -11.52 3.79
C ASP A 74 -6.19 -12.95 4.29
N GLY A 75 -7.41 -13.17 4.77
CA GLY A 75 -7.80 -14.46 5.39
C GLY A 75 -7.43 -14.60 6.88
N TYR A 76 -6.74 -13.65 7.47
CA TYR A 76 -6.46 -13.60 8.91
C TYR A 76 -7.34 -12.55 9.59
N PRO A 77 -8.41 -12.96 10.31
CA PRO A 77 -9.27 -12.01 11.00
C PRO A 77 -8.50 -11.33 12.14
N TYR A 78 -8.67 -10.03 12.27
CA TYR A 78 -8.20 -9.25 13.40
C TYR A 78 -9.24 -8.21 13.78
N GLU A 79 -9.39 -7.96 15.09
CA GLU A 79 -10.34 -6.97 15.62
C GLU A 79 -9.65 -5.68 16.05
N ASN A 80 -8.34 -5.68 16.06
CA ASN A 80 -7.51 -4.54 16.44
C ASN A 80 -7.91 -3.27 15.67
N PRO A 81 -7.98 -2.11 16.35
CA PRO A 81 -8.04 -0.84 15.66
C PRO A 81 -6.84 -0.67 14.74
N LEU A 82 -7.11 -0.47 13.44
CA LEU A 82 -6.09 -0.28 12.41
C LEU A 82 -6.06 1.18 11.98
N TYR A 83 -4.91 1.79 12.13
CA TYR A 83 -4.63 3.16 11.69
C TYR A 83 -3.64 3.18 10.56
N TYR A 84 -3.76 4.15 9.69
CA TYR A 84 -2.83 4.39 8.59
C TYR A 84 -2.17 5.75 8.72
N TYR A 85 -0.84 5.76 8.71
CA TYR A 85 0.00 6.95 8.67
C TYR A 85 0.69 7.00 7.32
N GLY A 86 0.13 7.79 6.40
CA GLY A 86 0.58 7.89 5.02
C GLY A 86 1.85 8.73 4.90
N THR A 87 2.95 8.08 4.58
CA THR A 87 4.28 8.70 4.41
C THR A 87 4.80 8.60 2.98
N GLY A 88 4.02 8.02 2.07
CA GLY A 88 4.35 7.89 0.65
C GLY A 88 4.36 9.21 -0.11
N SER A 89 4.85 9.20 -1.33
CA SER A 89 4.85 10.37 -2.21
C SER A 89 3.49 10.60 -2.89
N GLY A 90 2.72 9.55 -3.14
CA GLY A 90 1.39 9.60 -3.75
C GLY A 90 0.31 9.82 -2.69
N ASN A 91 0.18 8.86 -1.78
CA ASN A 91 -0.86 8.77 -0.77
C ASN A 91 -2.27 8.94 -1.36
N ASP A 92 -2.52 8.23 -2.46
CA ASP A 92 -3.79 8.32 -3.19
C ASP A 92 -4.95 7.86 -2.32
N PHE A 93 -4.74 6.85 -1.49
CA PHE A 93 -5.73 6.39 -0.52
C PHE A 93 -6.13 7.50 0.48
N LEU A 94 -5.18 8.25 1.03
CA LEU A 94 -5.51 9.38 1.92
C LEU A 94 -6.25 10.49 1.19
N ARG A 95 -5.89 10.77 -0.06
CA ARG A 95 -6.60 11.76 -0.89
C ARG A 95 -8.04 11.37 -1.14
N ASP A 96 -8.31 10.10 -1.40
CA ASP A 96 -9.68 9.57 -1.56
C ASP A 96 -10.51 9.74 -0.29
N LEU A 97 -9.86 9.73 0.90
CA LEU A 97 -10.49 10.05 2.17
C LEU A 97 -10.58 11.56 2.46
N GLY A 98 -10.11 12.43 1.55
CA GLY A 98 -10.06 13.87 1.75
C GLY A 98 -8.99 14.34 2.75
N MET A 99 -7.97 13.51 3.00
CA MET A 99 -6.88 13.78 3.93
C MET A 99 -5.61 14.22 3.20
N GLU A 100 -4.76 14.99 3.89
CA GLU A 100 -3.48 15.43 3.37
C GLU A 100 -2.30 14.61 3.94
N GLN A 101 -1.19 14.65 3.24
CA GLN A 101 0.06 14.07 3.73
C GLN A 101 0.49 14.75 5.03
N GLY A 102 0.90 13.96 6.02
CA GLY A 102 1.34 14.47 7.32
C GLY A 102 0.20 14.71 8.31
N CYS A 103 -1.05 14.37 7.96
CA CYS A 103 -2.12 14.28 8.94
C CYS A 103 -1.80 13.24 10.01
N GLU A 104 -2.50 13.30 11.14
CA GLU A 104 -2.43 12.26 12.16
C GLU A 104 -2.87 10.90 11.60
N PRO A 105 -2.45 9.78 12.23
CA PRO A 105 -2.88 8.46 11.80
C PRO A 105 -4.40 8.32 11.75
N VAL A 106 -4.92 7.90 10.61
CA VAL A 106 -6.36 7.78 10.34
C VAL A 106 -6.82 6.35 10.55
N ARG A 107 -7.91 6.14 11.28
CA ARG A 107 -8.50 4.80 11.43
C ARG A 107 -9.10 4.33 10.13
N ILE A 108 -8.71 3.12 9.67
CA ILE A 108 -9.06 2.62 8.35
C ILE A 108 -9.79 1.28 8.33
N ASN A 109 -10.15 0.69 9.48
CA ASN A 109 -10.81 -0.63 9.52
C ASN A 109 -11.99 -0.75 8.55
N GLU A 110 -12.85 0.28 8.48
CA GLU A 110 -14.05 0.25 7.64
C GLU A 110 -13.74 0.28 6.13
N TYR A 111 -12.61 0.87 5.77
CA TYR A 111 -12.21 1.03 4.35
C TYR A 111 -11.52 -0.20 3.78
N VAL A 112 -10.96 -1.08 4.62
CA VAL A 112 -10.18 -2.23 4.16
C VAL A 112 -10.90 -3.56 4.27
N ARG A 113 -12.13 -3.59 4.80
CA ARG A 113 -12.88 -4.85 5.02
C ARG A 113 -13.42 -5.49 3.75
N ASN A 114 -13.97 -4.70 2.83
CA ASN A 114 -14.70 -5.17 1.65
C ASN A 114 -14.07 -4.64 0.36
N LEU A 115 -12.78 -4.84 0.22
CA LEU A 115 -12.06 -4.38 -0.96
C LEU A 115 -12.37 -5.24 -2.19
N PRO A 116 -12.41 -4.62 -3.37
CA PRO A 116 -12.56 -5.35 -4.62
C PRO A 116 -11.36 -6.27 -4.88
N ILE A 117 -11.62 -7.33 -5.64
CA ILE A 117 -10.62 -8.33 -6.00
C ILE A 117 -10.37 -8.25 -7.51
N VAL A 118 -9.12 -8.27 -7.90
CA VAL A 118 -8.68 -8.49 -9.27
C VAL A 118 -8.08 -9.88 -9.41
N THR A 119 -8.40 -10.57 -10.50
CA THR A 119 -7.76 -11.84 -10.85
C THR A 119 -7.04 -11.70 -12.18
N VAL A 120 -5.72 -11.86 -12.16
CA VAL A 120 -4.86 -11.82 -13.35
C VAL A 120 -4.09 -13.13 -13.46
N ASN A 121 -4.26 -13.82 -14.58
CA ASN A 121 -3.61 -15.12 -14.82
C ASN A 121 -3.84 -16.14 -13.70
N GLY A 122 -5.05 -16.17 -13.15
CA GLY A 122 -5.45 -17.09 -12.07
C GLY A 122 -4.96 -16.71 -10.67
N LYS A 123 -4.26 -15.58 -10.52
CA LYS A 123 -3.87 -15.04 -9.20
C LYS A 123 -4.79 -13.90 -8.83
N SER A 124 -5.38 -13.99 -7.64
CA SER A 124 -6.28 -12.97 -7.10
C SER A 124 -5.57 -12.11 -6.08
N SER A 125 -5.87 -10.82 -6.11
CA SER A 125 -5.36 -9.85 -5.13
C SER A 125 -6.42 -8.79 -4.86
N ARG A 126 -6.44 -8.26 -3.65
CA ARG A 126 -7.24 -7.09 -3.30
C ARG A 126 -6.52 -5.82 -3.74
N PHE A 127 -7.27 -4.79 -4.05
CA PHE A 127 -6.69 -3.48 -4.36
C PHE A 127 -7.48 -2.35 -3.70
N ILE A 128 -6.80 -1.24 -3.42
CA ILE A 128 -7.35 -0.10 -2.66
C ILE A 128 -7.73 1.10 -3.52
N ASN A 129 -7.02 1.35 -4.62
CA ASN A 129 -7.23 2.54 -5.44
C ASN A 129 -7.77 2.14 -6.82
N ALA A 130 -6.88 1.87 -7.77
CA ALA A 130 -7.24 1.54 -9.14
C ALA A 130 -6.30 0.48 -9.71
N ILE A 131 -6.73 -0.12 -10.82
CA ILE A 131 -5.91 -1.01 -11.63
C ILE A 131 -5.67 -0.33 -12.96
N GLY A 132 -4.40 -0.15 -13.29
CA GLY A 132 -3.98 0.42 -14.55
C GLY A 132 -3.47 -0.63 -15.54
N TYR A 133 -3.73 -0.40 -16.82
CA TYR A 133 -3.24 -1.20 -17.93
C TYR A 133 -2.40 -0.32 -18.88
N GLY A 134 -1.63 -0.97 -19.76
CA GLY A 134 -0.87 -0.26 -20.77
C GLY A 134 0.27 0.56 -20.16
N ILE A 135 0.21 1.88 -20.27
CA ILE A 135 1.29 2.77 -19.79
C ILE A 135 1.50 2.67 -18.28
N ASP A 136 0.45 2.47 -17.50
CA ASP A 136 0.56 2.32 -16.04
C ASP A 136 1.29 1.02 -15.69
N GLY A 137 0.91 -0.10 -16.31
CA GLY A 137 1.62 -1.37 -16.17
C GLY A 137 3.08 -1.27 -16.57
N TYR A 138 3.38 -0.60 -17.69
CA TYR A 138 4.75 -0.34 -18.12
C TYR A 138 5.53 0.49 -17.08
N CYS A 139 4.92 1.51 -16.48
CA CYS A 139 5.57 2.32 -15.45
C CYS A 139 5.89 1.50 -14.20
N CYS A 140 4.99 0.62 -13.78
CA CYS A 140 5.20 -0.27 -12.65
C CYS A 140 6.34 -1.25 -12.93
N GLU A 141 6.31 -1.95 -14.07
CA GLU A 141 7.35 -2.90 -14.47
C GLU A 141 8.74 -2.24 -14.52
N LYS A 142 8.84 -1.10 -15.19
CA LYS A 142 10.11 -0.36 -15.28
C LYS A 142 10.57 0.22 -13.95
N GLY A 143 9.65 0.62 -13.10
CA GLY A 143 9.93 1.04 -11.73
C GLY A 143 10.54 -0.09 -10.91
N ASP A 144 9.99 -1.28 -10.99
CA ASP A 144 10.48 -2.45 -10.27
C ASP A 144 11.85 -2.91 -10.79
N GLU A 145 12.04 -2.96 -12.12
CA GLU A 145 13.36 -3.24 -12.72
C GLU A 145 14.46 -2.25 -12.25
N LEU A 146 14.11 -0.98 -12.08
CA LEU A 146 15.06 0.03 -11.60
C LEU A 146 15.37 -0.12 -10.11
N ARG A 147 14.38 -0.54 -9.30
CA ARG A 147 14.59 -0.84 -7.87
C ARG A 147 15.55 -2.00 -7.66
N GLU A 148 15.44 -3.04 -8.49
CA GLU A 148 16.37 -4.18 -8.43
C GLU A 148 17.82 -3.81 -8.78
N LYS A 149 18.01 -2.78 -9.60
CA LYS A 149 19.33 -2.37 -10.12
C LYS A 149 19.98 -1.23 -9.33
N SER A 150 19.22 -0.48 -8.54
CA SER A 150 19.73 0.74 -7.89
C SER A 150 18.83 1.19 -6.73
N ASP A 151 19.46 1.64 -5.66
CA ASP A 151 18.81 2.29 -4.52
C ASP A 151 18.43 3.76 -4.77
N LYS A 152 18.63 4.26 -5.99
CA LYS A 152 18.29 5.65 -6.34
C LYS A 152 16.77 5.85 -6.39
N PRO A 153 16.27 7.03 -5.99
CA PRO A 153 14.85 7.36 -6.12
C PRO A 153 14.37 7.22 -7.57
N ILE A 154 13.21 6.57 -7.74
CA ILE A 154 12.63 6.33 -9.06
C ILE A 154 11.81 7.54 -9.49
N ASN A 155 12.12 8.06 -10.66
CA ASN A 155 11.32 9.12 -11.29
C ASN A 155 10.28 8.52 -12.24
N TYR A 156 9.09 8.22 -11.72
CA TYR A 156 7.99 7.67 -12.50
C TYR A 156 7.51 8.56 -13.62
N THR A 157 7.56 9.90 -13.45
CA THR A 157 7.23 10.84 -14.53
C THR A 157 8.14 10.67 -15.73
N SER A 158 9.47 10.51 -15.50
CA SER A 158 10.43 10.25 -16.57
C SER A 158 10.18 8.91 -17.27
N ILE A 159 9.79 7.87 -16.51
CA ILE A 159 9.43 6.56 -17.08
C ILE A 159 8.18 6.69 -17.96
N ALA A 160 7.13 7.37 -17.45
CA ALA A 160 5.89 7.57 -18.17
C ALA A 160 6.10 8.34 -19.48
N VAL A 161 6.85 9.44 -19.45
CA VAL A 161 7.16 10.24 -20.65
C VAL A 161 7.94 9.41 -21.69
N LYS A 162 8.96 8.66 -21.28
CA LYS A 162 9.71 7.77 -22.17
C LYS A 162 8.83 6.64 -22.70
N GLY A 163 8.01 6.05 -21.84
CA GLY A 163 7.04 5.03 -22.20
C GLY A 163 6.09 5.52 -23.28
N LEU A 164 5.51 6.70 -23.08
CA LEU A 164 4.57 7.30 -24.01
C LEU A 164 5.20 7.61 -25.37
N LEU A 165 6.42 8.12 -25.39
CA LEU A 165 7.09 8.54 -26.63
C LEU A 165 7.67 7.36 -27.43
N PHE A 166 8.15 6.30 -26.76
CA PHE A 166 8.94 5.27 -27.42
C PHE A 166 8.38 3.85 -27.34
N HIS A 167 7.50 3.58 -26.36
CA HIS A 167 7.01 2.23 -26.07
C HIS A 167 5.49 2.10 -26.12
N PHE A 168 4.75 3.21 -26.08
CA PHE A 168 3.29 3.17 -26.14
C PHE A 168 2.82 2.64 -27.49
N ARG A 169 1.97 1.61 -27.45
CA ARG A 169 1.26 1.08 -28.60
C ARG A 169 -0.22 0.99 -28.25
N PRO A 170 -1.11 1.60 -29.04
CA PRO A 170 -2.53 1.41 -28.84
C PRO A 170 -2.87 -0.09 -28.91
N ALA A 171 -3.72 -0.53 -28.01
CA ALA A 171 -4.21 -1.90 -27.99
C ALA A 171 -5.74 -1.89 -28.05
N ASN A 172 -6.29 -2.88 -28.77
CA ASN A 172 -7.73 -3.11 -28.73
C ASN A 172 -8.08 -3.76 -27.39
N ALA A 173 -9.09 -3.25 -26.71
CA ALA A 173 -9.60 -3.81 -25.47
C ALA A 173 -11.08 -4.17 -25.60
N VAL A 174 -11.44 -5.35 -25.13
CA VAL A 174 -12.83 -5.78 -24.96
C VAL A 174 -13.07 -5.95 -23.48
N ILE A 175 -14.05 -5.20 -22.96
CA ILE A 175 -14.38 -5.20 -21.55
C ILE A 175 -15.84 -5.67 -21.41
N ASN A 176 -16.07 -6.66 -20.56
CA ASN A 176 -17.40 -7.07 -20.17
C ASN A 176 -17.68 -6.62 -18.73
N VAL A 177 -18.74 -5.85 -18.55
CA VAL A 177 -19.18 -5.36 -17.24
C VAL A 177 -20.64 -5.77 -17.07
N ASP A 178 -20.92 -6.59 -16.09
CA ASP A 178 -22.30 -7.06 -15.78
C ASP A 178 -23.02 -7.64 -17.01
N GLY A 179 -22.30 -8.43 -17.83
CA GLY A 179 -22.84 -9.05 -19.04
C GLY A 179 -22.96 -8.12 -20.25
N ARG A 180 -22.51 -6.88 -20.15
CA ARG A 180 -22.45 -5.92 -21.27
C ARG A 180 -21.01 -5.81 -21.78
N GLU A 181 -20.85 -5.98 -23.08
CA GLU A 181 -19.56 -5.89 -23.75
C GLU A 181 -19.31 -4.49 -24.31
N TYR A 182 -18.10 -4.00 -24.08
CA TYR A 182 -17.60 -2.72 -24.58
C TYR A 182 -16.29 -2.96 -25.32
N SER A 183 -16.16 -2.43 -26.53
CA SER A 183 -14.95 -2.52 -27.34
C SER A 183 -14.32 -1.14 -27.52
N TYR A 184 -13.01 -1.06 -27.27
CA TYR A 184 -12.21 0.16 -27.37
C TYR A 184 -11.03 -0.09 -28.34
N LYS A 185 -10.68 0.95 -29.10
CA LYS A 185 -9.55 0.97 -30.02
C LYS A 185 -8.55 2.03 -29.63
#